data_c0511766224ad42797658d311fc1e87a
#
_entry.id   c0511766224ad42797658d311fc1e87a
#
_cell.length_a   1.000
_cell.length_b   1.000
_cell.length_c   1.000
_cell.angle_alpha   90.00
_cell.angle_beta   90.00
_cell.angle_gamma   90.00
#
_symmetry.space_group_name_H-M   'P 1'
#
loop_
_entity.id
_entity.type
_entity.pdbx_description
1 polymer ?
#
loop_
_entity_poly.entity_id
_entity_poly.type
_entity_poly.pdbx_seq_one_letter_code
_entity_poly.pdbx_strand_id
1 'polypeptide(L)'
;ECRNCSNLCPTGALKKLTADEKHHCRIGEVRYYRERCVVVTDGTSCGACAEHCPTGALQMVPYRDHLTIPQVVEELCIGCGCCQYICPVSGAEGKAVMVHGVAEQTRAADPHRVLEKTETEQPETEEFPF
;
A
#
# COMPACT_ATOMS: atom_id res chain seq x y z
N GLU A 1 2.82 9.18 -18.46
CA GLU A 1 1.91 9.72 -17.44
C GLU A 1 0.96 10.77 -18.05
N CYS A 2 -0.36 10.55 -17.90
CA CYS A 2 -1.34 11.47 -18.42
C CYS A 2 -1.47 12.74 -17.54
N ARG A 3 -1.39 13.92 -18.15
CA ARG A 3 -1.53 15.24 -17.49
C ARG A 3 -2.64 16.07 -18.15
N ASN A 4 -3.44 15.48 -19.03
CA ASN A 4 -4.40 16.22 -19.83
C ASN A 4 -5.41 17.02 -18.98
N CYS A 5 -5.95 16.42 -17.92
CA CYS A 5 -6.94 17.09 -17.07
C CYS A 5 -6.38 18.37 -16.43
N SER A 6 -5.15 18.32 -15.88
CA SER A 6 -4.53 19.50 -15.26
C SER A 6 -4.06 20.55 -16.27
N ASN A 7 -3.69 20.12 -17.48
CA ASN A 7 -3.26 21.05 -18.54
C ASN A 7 -4.44 21.78 -19.20
N LEU A 8 -5.58 21.11 -19.30
CA LEU A 8 -6.76 21.62 -19.99
C LEU A 8 -7.81 22.23 -19.05
N CYS A 9 -7.58 22.21 -17.71
CA CYS A 9 -8.52 22.77 -16.75
C CYS A 9 -8.66 24.28 -16.93
N PRO A 10 -9.82 24.80 -17.39
CA PRO A 10 -9.97 26.22 -17.70
C PRO A 10 -10.03 27.11 -16.45
N THR A 11 -10.47 26.55 -15.33
CA THR A 11 -10.61 27.27 -14.06
C THR A 11 -9.37 27.22 -13.19
N GLY A 12 -8.35 26.41 -13.55
CA GLY A 12 -7.17 26.18 -12.73
C GLY A 12 -7.43 25.39 -11.43
N ALA A 13 -8.62 24.78 -11.30
CA ALA A 13 -8.98 23.98 -10.11
C ALA A 13 -8.06 22.76 -9.92
N LEU A 14 -7.48 22.26 -11.00
CA LEU A 14 -6.51 21.17 -10.97
C LEU A 14 -5.09 21.73 -11.03
N LYS A 15 -4.39 21.68 -9.91
CA LYS A 15 -2.98 22.09 -9.83
C LYS A 15 -2.11 21.22 -10.77
N LYS A 16 -1.22 21.88 -11.51
CA LYS A 16 -0.21 21.20 -12.32
C LYS A 16 0.87 20.65 -11.40
N LEU A 17 0.99 19.33 -11.34
CA LEU A 17 2.00 18.64 -10.55
C LEU A 17 3.16 18.19 -11.46
N THR A 18 4.37 18.23 -10.95
CA THR A 18 5.52 17.56 -11.57
C THR A 18 5.36 16.04 -11.50
N ALA A 19 6.18 15.30 -12.24
CA ALA A 19 6.14 13.84 -12.19
C ALA A 19 6.44 13.32 -10.77
N ASP A 20 7.43 13.89 -10.11
CA ASP A 20 7.82 13.53 -8.75
C ASP A 20 6.72 13.85 -7.73
N GLU A 21 6.14 15.03 -7.76
CA GLU A 21 5.02 15.39 -6.88
C GLU A 21 3.83 14.46 -7.06
N LYS A 22 3.55 14.05 -8.30
CA LYS A 22 2.45 13.15 -8.61
C LYS A 22 2.65 11.75 -8.04
N HIS A 23 3.88 11.24 -8.04
CA HIS A 23 4.22 9.93 -7.47
C HIS A 23 4.07 9.88 -5.95
N HIS A 24 4.14 11.03 -5.29
CA HIS A 24 3.99 11.16 -3.84
C HIS A 24 2.63 11.75 -3.43
N CYS A 25 1.74 12.05 -4.39
CA CYS A 25 0.42 12.60 -4.08
C CYS A 25 -0.50 11.49 -3.57
N ARG A 26 -0.92 11.59 -2.31
CA ARG A 26 -1.87 10.66 -1.67
C ARG A 26 -3.30 11.06 -2.05
N ILE A 27 -3.98 10.21 -2.80
CA ILE A 27 -5.37 10.39 -3.25
C ILE A 27 -6.34 9.45 -2.53
N GLY A 28 -5.83 8.50 -1.78
CA GLY A 28 -6.60 7.51 -1.04
C GLY A 28 -5.75 6.78 -0.01
N GLU A 29 -6.39 5.98 0.77
CA GLU A 29 -5.77 5.10 1.76
C GLU A 29 -6.23 3.65 1.56
N VAL A 30 -5.33 2.71 1.79
CA VAL A 30 -5.64 1.28 1.72
C VAL A 30 -6.14 0.79 3.08
N ARG A 31 -7.20 -0.04 3.06
CA ARG A 31 -7.67 -0.79 4.23
C ARG A 31 -7.59 -2.28 3.96
N TYR A 32 -7.09 -3.02 4.91
CA TYR A 32 -6.98 -4.47 4.87
C TYR A 32 -8.05 -5.13 5.73
N TYR A 33 -8.86 -5.96 5.10
CA TYR A 33 -9.93 -6.76 5.72
C TYR A 33 -9.45 -8.20 5.84
N ARG A 34 -8.86 -8.51 6.99
CA ARG A 34 -8.20 -9.78 7.28
C ARG A 34 -9.12 -10.99 7.08
N GLU A 35 -10.36 -10.85 7.49
CA GLU A 35 -11.41 -11.88 7.42
C GLU A 35 -11.77 -12.31 6.00
N ARG A 36 -11.42 -11.51 5.00
CA ARG A 36 -11.69 -11.77 3.57
C ARG A 36 -10.48 -12.31 2.83
N CYS A 37 -9.30 -12.27 3.47
CA CYS A 37 -8.06 -12.64 2.80
C CYS A 37 -7.95 -14.15 2.60
N VAL A 38 -7.66 -14.62 1.37
CA VAL A 38 -7.50 -16.05 1.03
C VAL A 38 -6.45 -16.76 1.89
N VAL A 39 -5.47 -16.03 2.39
CA VAL A 39 -4.49 -16.58 3.33
C VAL A 39 -5.14 -16.96 4.65
N VAL A 40 -6.14 -16.20 5.09
CA VAL A 40 -6.84 -16.41 6.36
C VAL A 40 -8.01 -17.36 6.19
N THR A 41 -8.78 -17.24 5.10
CA THR A 41 -9.98 -18.07 4.84
C THR A 41 -9.62 -19.47 4.36
N ASP A 42 -8.68 -19.58 3.43
CA ASP A 42 -8.42 -20.82 2.70
C ASP A 42 -7.05 -21.42 3.05
N GLY A 43 -6.22 -20.71 3.83
CA GLY A 43 -4.83 -21.12 4.13
C GLY A 43 -3.92 -21.14 2.89
N THR A 44 -4.28 -20.40 1.85
CA THR A 44 -3.51 -20.35 0.59
C THR A 44 -2.47 -19.24 0.64
N SER A 45 -1.20 -19.56 0.39
CA SER A 45 -0.14 -18.55 0.30
C SER A 45 -0.44 -17.52 -0.79
N CYS A 46 -0.41 -16.23 -0.43
CA CYS A 46 -0.66 -15.12 -1.35
C CYS A 46 0.11 -13.89 -0.90
N GLY A 47 0.76 -13.20 -1.85
CA GLY A 47 1.52 -11.96 -1.62
C GLY A 47 1.19 -10.87 -2.65
N ALA A 48 0.23 -11.13 -3.57
CA ALA A 48 -0.04 -10.31 -4.75
C ALA A 48 -0.22 -8.81 -4.45
N CYS A 49 -0.88 -8.46 -3.36
CA CYS A 49 -1.10 -7.05 -3.00
C CYS A 49 0.19 -6.30 -2.63
N ALA A 50 1.14 -6.98 -1.98
CA ALA A 50 2.43 -6.39 -1.63
C ALA A 50 3.37 -6.32 -2.84
N GLU A 51 3.42 -7.37 -3.65
CA GLU A 51 4.25 -7.45 -4.87
C GLU A 51 3.91 -6.35 -5.88
N HIS A 52 2.64 -5.96 -5.95
CA HIS A 52 2.17 -4.92 -6.88
C HIS A 52 2.06 -3.53 -6.24
N CYS A 53 2.55 -3.34 -5.03
CA CYS A 53 2.53 -2.04 -4.37
C CYS A 53 3.74 -1.20 -4.81
N PRO A 54 3.54 -0.10 -5.58
CA PRO A 54 4.67 0.67 -6.13
C PRO A 54 5.44 1.46 -5.06
N THR A 55 4.84 1.68 -3.89
CA THR A 55 5.45 2.45 -2.79
C THR A 55 5.90 1.57 -1.62
N GLY A 56 5.70 0.24 -1.69
CA GLY A 56 6.01 -0.65 -0.58
C GLY A 56 5.14 -0.46 0.67
N ALA A 57 3.98 0.19 0.52
CA ALA A 57 3.04 0.44 1.62
C ALA A 57 2.40 -0.84 2.19
N LEU A 58 2.48 -1.95 1.47
CA LEU A 58 2.02 -3.26 1.92
C LEU A 58 3.24 -4.16 2.11
N GLN A 59 3.50 -4.54 3.34
CA GLN A 59 4.62 -5.42 3.71
C GLN A 59 4.07 -6.76 4.18
N MET A 60 4.72 -7.86 3.76
CA MET A 60 4.30 -9.19 4.17
C MET A 60 4.93 -9.53 5.53
N VAL A 61 4.08 -9.82 6.52
CA VAL A 61 4.50 -10.22 7.86
C VAL A 61 4.09 -11.67 8.15
N PRO A 62 4.86 -12.41 8.96
CA PRO A 62 4.53 -13.78 9.35
C PRO A 62 3.15 -13.86 10.00
N TYR A 63 2.40 -14.92 9.69
CA TYR A 63 1.06 -15.13 10.22
C TYR A 63 0.91 -16.48 10.94
N ARG A 64 0.85 -17.57 10.22
CA ARG A 64 0.76 -18.94 10.76
C ARG A 64 1.65 -19.86 9.95
N ASP A 65 2.37 -20.73 10.62
CA ASP A 65 3.31 -21.65 9.98
C ASP A 65 4.23 -20.89 8.99
N HIS A 66 4.12 -21.19 7.69
CA HIS A 66 4.85 -20.56 6.59
C HIS A 66 4.06 -19.49 5.85
N LEU A 67 2.85 -19.14 6.35
CA LEU A 67 1.99 -18.16 5.70
C LEU A 67 2.32 -16.75 6.15
N THR A 68 2.13 -15.78 5.25
CA THR A 68 2.30 -14.35 5.51
C THR A 68 1.05 -13.57 5.15
N ILE A 69 0.78 -12.49 5.84
CA ILE A 69 -0.32 -11.56 5.56
C ILE A 69 0.21 -10.15 5.35
N PRO A 70 -0.50 -9.30 4.60
CA PRO A 70 -0.08 -7.92 4.41
C PRO A 70 -0.31 -7.08 5.67
N GLN A 71 0.69 -6.30 6.03
CA GLN A 71 0.62 -5.20 6.99
C GLN A 71 0.67 -3.89 6.21
N VAL A 72 -0.18 -2.94 6.59
CA VAL A 72 -0.27 -1.63 5.94
C VAL A 72 0.63 -0.63 6.63
N VAL A 73 1.53 0.01 5.87
CA VAL A 73 2.29 1.19 6.27
C VAL A 73 1.58 2.41 5.65
N GLU A 74 0.70 3.03 6.43
CA GLU A 74 -0.20 4.08 5.94
C GLU A 74 0.54 5.29 5.36
N GLU A 75 1.69 5.64 5.93
CA GLU A 75 2.51 6.77 5.53
C GLU A 75 3.02 6.67 4.09
N LEU A 76 3.24 5.45 3.60
CA LEU A 76 3.73 5.16 2.25
C LEU A 76 2.60 5.04 1.22
N CYS A 77 1.35 4.87 1.66
CA CYS A 77 0.24 4.62 0.76
C CYS A 77 -0.16 5.89 0.00
N ILE A 78 -0.18 5.83 -1.32
CA ILE A 78 -0.66 6.90 -2.21
C ILE A 78 -2.10 6.68 -2.70
N GLY A 79 -2.71 5.54 -2.38
CA GLY A 79 -4.07 5.23 -2.80
C GLY A 79 -4.23 4.88 -4.28
N CYS A 80 -3.20 4.35 -4.94
CA CYS A 80 -3.22 4.07 -6.39
C CYS A 80 -4.18 2.95 -6.81
N GLY A 81 -4.61 2.07 -5.90
CA GLY A 81 -5.56 0.99 -6.17
C GLY A 81 -4.99 -0.29 -6.77
N CYS A 82 -3.67 -0.38 -7.07
CA CYS A 82 -3.06 -1.58 -7.64
C CYS A 82 -3.30 -2.82 -6.78
N CYS A 83 -3.16 -2.71 -5.47
CA CYS A 83 -3.39 -3.81 -4.52
C CYS A 83 -4.85 -4.28 -4.51
N GLN A 84 -5.80 -3.37 -4.64
CA GLN A 84 -7.22 -3.71 -4.76
C GLN A 84 -7.50 -4.41 -6.09
N TYR A 85 -6.92 -3.90 -7.19
CA TYR A 85 -7.11 -4.48 -8.51
C TYR A 85 -6.63 -5.93 -8.58
N ILE A 86 -5.41 -6.20 -8.11
CA ILE A 86 -4.79 -7.53 -8.19
C ILE A 86 -5.32 -8.54 -7.16
N CYS A 87 -6.00 -8.10 -6.10
CA CYS A 87 -6.53 -9.00 -5.07
C CYS A 87 -7.47 -10.04 -5.68
N PRO A 88 -7.20 -11.36 -5.50
CA PRO A 88 -7.99 -12.43 -6.11
C PRO A 88 -9.39 -12.58 -5.49
N VAL A 89 -9.61 -12.02 -4.30
CA VAL A 89 -10.90 -12.09 -3.63
C VAL A 89 -11.96 -11.35 -4.44
N SER A 90 -13.04 -12.04 -4.75
CA SER A 90 -14.23 -11.49 -5.40
C SER A 90 -15.47 -11.98 -4.66
N GLY A 91 -16.15 -11.10 -3.98
CA GLY A 91 -17.35 -11.43 -3.22
C GLY A 91 -18.26 -10.22 -3.09
N ALA A 92 -19.51 -10.46 -2.64
CA ALA A 92 -20.50 -9.40 -2.44
C ALA A 92 -20.03 -8.34 -1.41
N GLU A 93 -19.21 -8.73 -0.46
CA GLU A 93 -18.65 -7.86 0.57
C GLU A 93 -17.41 -7.07 0.12
N GLY A 94 -16.92 -7.32 -1.10
CA GLY A 94 -15.74 -6.69 -1.66
C GLY A 94 -14.45 -7.49 -1.45
N LYS A 95 -13.32 -6.86 -1.77
CA LYS A 95 -11.99 -7.47 -1.72
C LYS A 95 -11.38 -7.41 -0.32
N ALA A 96 -10.37 -8.25 -0.07
CA ALA A 96 -9.60 -8.22 1.18
C ALA A 96 -8.77 -6.94 1.35
N VAL A 97 -8.40 -6.32 0.24
CA VAL A 97 -7.70 -5.03 0.23
C VAL A 97 -8.55 -4.05 -0.57
N MET A 98 -8.94 -2.94 0.04
CA MET A 98 -9.76 -1.91 -0.59
C MET A 98 -9.13 -0.54 -0.38
N VAL A 99 -9.26 0.34 -1.38
CA VAL A 99 -8.78 1.71 -1.32
C VAL A 99 -9.96 2.66 -1.18
N HIS A 100 -9.88 3.54 -0.20
CA HIS A 100 -10.86 4.59 0.08
C HIS A 100 -10.26 5.94 -0.26
N GLY A 101 -11.05 6.81 -0.90
CA GLY A 101 -10.62 8.17 -1.20
C GLY A 101 -10.45 8.99 0.07
N VAL A 102 -9.46 9.89 0.08
CA VAL A 102 -9.28 10.88 1.14
C VAL A 102 -9.93 12.20 0.75
N ALA A 103 -10.43 12.95 1.74
CA ALA A 103 -11.09 14.23 1.49
C ALA A 103 -10.11 15.30 1.01
N GLU A 104 -8.89 15.27 1.52
CA GLU A 104 -7.81 16.18 1.15
C GLU A 104 -6.59 15.39 0.64
N GLN A 105 -6.03 15.83 -0.48
CA GLN A 105 -4.82 15.24 -1.02
C GLN A 105 -3.61 15.73 -0.24
N THR A 106 -2.85 14.79 0.29
CA THR A 106 -1.63 15.05 1.04
C THR A 106 -0.43 14.44 0.33
N ARG A 107 0.77 14.71 0.81
CA ARG A 107 1.98 14.07 0.31
C ARG A 107 2.27 12.83 1.16
N ALA A 108 2.42 11.69 0.51
CA ALA A 108 2.90 10.47 1.14
C ALA A 108 4.39 10.59 1.52
N ALA A 109 4.83 9.83 2.49
CA ALA A 109 6.23 9.80 2.89
C ALA A 109 7.11 9.19 1.79
N ASP A 110 8.39 9.58 1.78
CA ASP A 110 9.37 8.98 0.90
C ASP A 110 9.69 7.55 1.39
N PRO A 111 9.55 6.52 0.54
CA PRO A 111 9.82 5.13 0.91
C PRO A 111 11.23 4.93 1.48
N HIS A 112 12.24 5.62 0.94
CA HIS A 112 13.62 5.51 1.42
C HIS A 112 13.76 5.99 2.87
N ARG A 113 13.09 7.08 3.24
CA ARG A 113 13.16 7.62 4.61
C ARG A 113 12.44 6.76 5.65
N VAL A 114 11.38 6.06 5.26
CA VAL A 114 10.61 5.20 6.18
C VAL A 114 11.33 3.88 6.41
N LEU A 115 11.94 3.31 5.38
CA LEU A 115 12.70 2.06 5.48
C LEU A 115 13.95 2.21 6.36
N GLU A 116 14.67 3.34 6.26
CA GLU A 116 15.82 3.62 7.13
C GLU A 116 15.44 3.69 8.63
N LYS A 117 14.24 4.13 8.97
CA LYS A 117 13.77 4.15 10.36
C LYS A 117 13.42 2.77 10.92
N THR A 118 12.91 1.88 10.06
CA THR A 118 12.55 0.50 10.47
C THR A 118 13.78 -0.38 10.66
N GLU A 119 14.89 -0.12 9.96
CA GLU A 119 16.15 -0.87 10.14
C GLU A 119 16.86 -0.52 11.45
N THR A 120 16.64 0.69 12.00
CA THR A 120 17.24 1.11 13.28
C THR A 120 16.49 0.62 14.52
N GLU A 121 15.29 0.08 14.38
CA GLU A 121 14.48 -0.46 15.49
C GLU A 121 14.47 -2.00 15.58
N GLN A 122 15.34 -2.71 14.88
CA GLN A 122 15.47 -4.15 15.08
C GLN A 122 16.19 -4.39 16.40
N PRO A 123 15.59 -5.12 17.38
CA PRO A 123 16.27 -5.52 18.59
C PRO A 123 17.43 -6.44 18.18
N GLU A 124 18.59 -6.19 18.77
CA GLU A 124 19.80 -6.98 18.61
C GLU A 124 19.44 -8.47 18.73
N THR A 125 19.66 -9.22 17.66
CA THR A 125 19.47 -10.67 17.68
C THR A 125 20.41 -11.27 18.71
N GLU A 126 19.84 -11.87 19.74
CA GLU A 126 20.60 -12.68 20.70
C GLU A 126 21.44 -13.71 19.92
N GLU A 127 22.73 -13.62 20.12
CA GLU A 127 23.74 -14.50 19.57
C GLU A 127 23.43 -15.95 20.02
N PHE A 128 23.05 -16.81 19.07
CA PHE A 128 22.87 -18.23 19.35
C PHE A 128 24.22 -18.86 19.63
N PRO A 129 24.48 -19.38 20.85
CA PRO A 129 25.68 -20.15 21.11
C PRO A 129 25.56 -21.52 20.42
N PHE A 130 26.51 -21.85 19.56
CA PHE A 130 26.70 -23.17 19.03
C PHE A 130 27.41 -24.05 20.13
#